data_27963f6a45dfd128ce40085817c845ca
#
_entry.id   27963f6a45dfd128ce40085817c845ca
#
_cell.length_a   1.000
_cell.length_b   1.000
_cell.length_c   1.000
_cell.angle_alpha   90.00
_cell.angle_beta   90.00
_cell.angle_gamma   90.00
#
_symmetry.space_group_name_H-M   'P 1'
#
loop_
_entity.id
_entity.type
_entity.pdbx_description
1 polymer ?
#
loop_
_entity_poly.entity_id
_entity_poly.type
_entity_poly.pdbx_seq_one_letter_code
_entity_poly.pdbx_strand_id
1 'polypeptide(L)'
;YLLISEDDTCIKRLLTDNVSCWRIIPSQKQLMIFETACDEFLTLRNPIENMLATKPLDVSASDNESSSILDKEVNVKLAPVNLGIVAINIIVFIIMSIISTPGSEDISDKFALGWDLFFNKKEYYRIFTSMFVHAGIDHLYNNMIVLLVIGSYFELAVGKINYIIVYFSSGIIAGLTSMLYNMSNNDYVQSVGASGAIFGMTGGMIAVILINYFHAHSLDLMKIIFVAFLSLYGGFTSQGVDNAAHIGGIVSGFLVAFVLYSIHIKRKKYS
;
A
#
# COMPACT_ATOMS: atom_id res chain seq x y z
N TYR A 1 -29.10 -6.84 14.67
CA TYR A 1 -28.74 -5.50 15.13
C TYR A 1 -27.92 -5.54 16.41
N LEU A 2 -26.93 -4.63 16.56
CA LEU A 2 -26.20 -4.39 17.79
C LEU A 2 -26.73 -3.07 18.40
N LEU A 3 -27.23 -3.12 19.62
CA LEU A 3 -27.78 -1.96 20.35
C LEU A 3 -26.95 -1.69 21.61
N ILE A 4 -26.64 -0.43 21.85
CA ILE A 4 -26.05 0.02 23.12
C ILE A 4 -27.10 0.93 23.78
N SER A 5 -27.76 0.43 24.83
CA SER A 5 -28.87 1.17 25.46
C SER A 5 -29.12 0.68 26.87
N GLU A 6 -29.44 1.65 27.75
CA GLU A 6 -29.91 1.40 29.12
C GLU A 6 -31.43 1.13 29.18
N ASP A 7 -32.19 1.47 28.12
CA ASP A 7 -33.64 1.40 28.07
C ASP A 7 -34.14 0.20 27.27
N ASP A 8 -35.20 -0.45 27.76
CA ASP A 8 -35.85 -1.63 27.19
C ASP A 8 -36.84 -1.33 26.06
N THR A 9 -37.21 -0.07 25.86
CA THR A 9 -38.31 0.30 24.94
C THR A 9 -37.96 -0.02 23.46
N CYS A 10 -36.70 0.18 23.05
CA CYS A 10 -36.26 -0.10 21.69
C CYS A 10 -36.27 -1.59 21.36
N ILE A 11 -36.00 -2.45 22.36
CA ILE A 11 -35.89 -3.90 22.16
C ILE A 11 -37.25 -4.55 21.99
N LYS A 12 -38.24 -4.10 22.77
CA LYS A 12 -39.61 -4.64 22.67
C LYS A 12 -40.16 -4.50 21.26
N ARG A 13 -39.79 -3.42 20.57
CA ARG A 13 -40.21 -3.15 19.19
C ARG A 13 -39.50 -4.08 18.16
N LEU A 14 -38.21 -4.35 18.34
CA LEU A 14 -37.44 -5.24 17.46
C LEU A 14 -37.79 -6.72 17.65
N LEU A 15 -38.13 -7.13 18.88
CA LEU A 15 -38.56 -8.50 19.17
C LEU A 15 -39.91 -8.84 18.58
N THR A 16 -40.82 -7.83 18.39
CA THR A 16 -42.09 -8.06 17.68
C THR A 16 -41.90 -8.36 16.20
N ASP A 17 -40.81 -7.92 15.60
CA ASP A 17 -40.50 -8.09 14.18
C ASP A 17 -39.66 -9.36 13.89
N ASN A 18 -39.46 -10.19 14.89
CA ASN A 18 -38.67 -11.44 14.79
C ASN A 18 -37.24 -11.24 14.30
N VAL A 19 -36.61 -10.15 14.72
CA VAL A 19 -35.26 -9.74 14.30
C VAL A 19 -34.24 -10.08 15.38
N SER A 20 -33.15 -10.75 14.99
CA SER A 20 -32.03 -11.05 15.89
C SER A 20 -31.33 -9.74 16.32
N CYS A 21 -31.21 -9.52 17.61
CA CYS A 21 -30.50 -8.36 18.14
C CYS A 21 -29.65 -8.70 19.37
N TRP A 22 -28.54 -8.02 19.49
CA TRP A 22 -27.66 -8.04 20.64
C TRP A 22 -27.73 -6.68 21.34
N ARG A 23 -27.84 -6.70 22.67
CA ARG A 23 -27.86 -5.50 23.48
C ARG A 23 -26.70 -5.46 24.45
N ILE A 24 -25.98 -4.35 24.46
CA ILE A 24 -25.01 -4.03 25.49
C ILE A 24 -25.66 -3.06 26.47
N ILE A 25 -25.63 -3.42 27.76
CA ILE A 25 -26.06 -2.55 28.87
C ILE A 25 -24.79 -2.11 29.61
N PRO A 26 -24.27 -0.89 29.33
CA PRO A 26 -22.98 -0.46 29.86
C PRO A 26 -22.94 -0.37 31.37
N SER A 27 -24.02 0.12 32.01
CA SER A 27 -24.11 0.24 33.48
C SER A 27 -24.02 -1.11 34.20
N GLN A 28 -24.57 -2.16 33.60
CA GLN A 28 -24.60 -3.52 34.17
C GLN A 28 -23.44 -4.39 33.67
N LYS A 29 -22.64 -3.89 32.71
CA LYS A 29 -21.60 -4.66 32.01
C LYS A 29 -22.10 -5.97 31.44
N GLN A 30 -23.32 -5.98 30.91
CA GLN A 30 -23.98 -7.16 30.39
C GLN A 30 -24.17 -7.07 28.88
N LEU A 31 -23.92 -8.22 28.23
CA LEU A 31 -24.31 -8.47 26.85
C LEU A 31 -25.54 -9.39 26.87
N MET A 32 -26.68 -8.90 26.39
CA MET A 32 -27.89 -9.70 26.21
C MET A 32 -28.05 -10.05 24.73
N ILE A 33 -28.21 -11.34 24.46
CA ILE A 33 -28.34 -11.87 23.12
C ILE A 33 -29.78 -12.36 22.95
N PHE A 34 -30.50 -11.76 22.01
CA PHE A 34 -31.84 -12.15 21.61
C PHE A 34 -31.74 -12.80 20.23
N GLU A 35 -31.76 -14.13 20.18
CA GLU A 35 -31.55 -14.85 18.93
C GLU A 35 -32.81 -15.51 18.38
N THR A 36 -32.92 -15.36 17.02
CA THR A 36 -33.29 -16.45 16.13
C THR A 36 -32.09 -16.68 15.22
N ALA A 37 -31.27 -17.66 15.57
CA ALA A 37 -30.10 -18.18 14.87
C ALA A 37 -29.42 -17.25 13.85
N CYS A 38 -28.37 -16.53 14.28
CA CYS A 38 -27.45 -15.84 13.37
C CYS A 38 -26.00 -16.14 13.80
N ASP A 39 -25.36 -17.12 13.16
CA ASP A 39 -23.99 -17.54 13.46
C ASP A 39 -22.94 -16.46 13.17
N GLU A 40 -23.30 -15.45 12.37
CA GLU A 40 -22.38 -14.40 11.91
C GLU A 40 -21.81 -13.52 13.04
N PHE A 41 -22.56 -13.33 14.15
CA PHE A 41 -22.11 -12.52 15.27
C PHE A 41 -21.44 -13.28 16.41
N LEU A 42 -21.45 -14.61 16.38
CA LEU A 42 -20.87 -15.43 17.46
C LEU A 42 -19.38 -15.16 17.68
N THR A 43 -18.65 -14.81 16.63
CA THR A 43 -17.23 -14.45 16.71
C THR A 43 -16.97 -13.16 17.48
N LEU A 44 -17.96 -12.28 17.61
CA LEU A 44 -17.87 -11.00 18.33
C LEU A 44 -18.20 -11.14 19.82
N ARG A 45 -18.81 -12.25 20.26
CA ARG A 45 -19.22 -12.47 21.63
C ARG A 45 -18.07 -12.33 22.63
N ASN A 46 -17.02 -13.12 22.45
CA ASN A 46 -15.87 -13.12 23.35
C ASN A 46 -15.14 -11.75 23.42
N PRO A 47 -14.88 -11.04 22.30
CA PRO A 47 -14.34 -9.70 22.33
C PRO A 47 -15.21 -8.71 23.12
N ILE A 48 -16.53 -8.74 22.97
CA ILE A 48 -17.46 -7.86 23.67
C ILE A 48 -17.51 -8.17 25.17
N GLU A 49 -17.63 -9.44 25.55
CA GLU A 49 -17.62 -9.89 26.94
C GLU A 49 -16.30 -9.50 27.64
N ASN A 50 -15.15 -9.66 26.98
CA ASN A 50 -13.85 -9.25 27.50
C ASN A 50 -13.76 -7.74 27.70
N MET A 51 -14.32 -6.94 26.76
CA MET A 51 -14.36 -5.49 26.87
C MET A 51 -15.25 -5.03 28.04
N LEU A 52 -16.36 -5.72 28.30
CA LEU A 52 -17.25 -5.43 29.44
C LEU A 52 -16.68 -5.89 30.78
N ALA A 53 -15.84 -6.94 30.80
CA ALA A 53 -15.19 -7.47 32.00
C ALA A 53 -14.00 -6.61 32.48
N THR A 54 -13.39 -5.82 31.61
CA THR A 54 -12.33 -4.87 32.00
C THR A 54 -12.90 -3.82 32.94
N LYS A 55 -12.14 -3.49 34.03
CA LYS A 55 -12.53 -2.46 35.02
C LYS A 55 -12.92 -1.17 34.29
N PRO A 56 -13.94 -0.41 34.80
CA PRO A 56 -14.20 0.92 34.26
C PRO A 56 -12.92 1.73 34.34
N LEU A 57 -12.53 2.31 33.24
CA LEU A 57 -11.62 3.46 33.27
C LEU A 57 -12.29 4.50 34.17
N ASP A 58 -11.56 4.92 35.22
CA ASP A 58 -12.01 5.95 36.14
C ASP A 58 -12.29 7.22 35.32
N VAL A 59 -13.56 7.53 35.08
CA VAL A 59 -13.98 8.66 34.23
C VAL A 59 -13.58 10.01 34.84
N SER A 60 -13.24 10.04 36.14
CA SER A 60 -12.67 11.23 36.82
C SER A 60 -11.19 11.51 36.44
N ALA A 61 -10.47 10.51 35.89
CA ALA A 61 -9.13 10.69 35.32
C ALA A 61 -9.17 10.90 33.78
N SER A 62 -10.36 10.75 33.14
CA SER A 62 -10.49 10.67 31.68
C SER A 62 -10.64 12.02 30.98
N ASP A 63 -10.93 13.10 31.71
CA ASP A 63 -10.96 14.42 31.07
C ASP A 63 -9.57 14.89 30.66
N ASN A 64 -8.53 14.42 31.35
CA ASN A 64 -7.15 14.65 30.94
C ASN A 64 -6.61 13.58 29.95
N GLU A 65 -7.18 12.35 29.92
CA GLU A 65 -6.75 11.30 28.98
C GLU A 65 -7.51 11.34 27.65
N SER A 66 -8.76 11.79 27.63
CA SER A 66 -9.48 11.99 26.36
C SER A 66 -8.93 13.19 25.59
N SER A 67 -8.48 14.25 26.27
CA SER A 67 -7.67 15.29 25.65
C SER A 67 -6.29 14.74 25.23
N SER A 68 -5.67 13.86 26.01
CA SER A 68 -4.37 13.24 25.69
C SER A 68 -4.45 12.18 24.58
N ILE A 69 -5.63 11.60 24.31
CA ILE A 69 -5.83 10.69 23.16
C ILE A 69 -6.08 11.50 21.88
N LEU A 70 -6.74 12.66 21.99
CA LEU A 70 -6.90 13.60 20.89
C LEU A 70 -5.63 14.45 20.67
N ASP A 71 -4.87 14.72 21.75
CA ASP A 71 -3.57 15.42 21.75
C ASP A 71 -2.36 14.46 21.65
N LYS A 72 -2.54 13.15 21.62
CA LYS A 72 -1.53 12.32 21.03
C LYS A 72 -1.43 12.79 19.59
N GLU A 73 -0.57 13.77 19.37
CA GLU A 73 -0.06 14.10 18.05
C GLU A 73 0.11 12.75 17.34
N VAL A 74 -0.74 12.50 16.37
CA VAL A 74 -0.50 11.43 15.42
C VAL A 74 0.80 11.86 14.78
N ASN A 75 1.90 11.42 15.37
CA ASN A 75 3.25 11.66 14.87
C ASN A 75 3.34 10.89 13.56
N VAL A 76 2.68 11.47 12.54
CA VAL A 76 2.69 10.96 11.17
C VAL A 76 4.14 11.09 10.75
N LYS A 77 4.90 10.02 10.95
CA LYS A 77 6.26 9.95 10.43
C LYS A 77 6.15 10.15 8.93
N LEU A 78 6.55 11.33 8.49
CA LEU A 78 6.59 11.65 7.07
C LEU A 78 7.64 10.78 6.39
N ALA A 79 7.30 10.29 5.22
CA ALA A 79 8.19 9.62 4.27
C ALA A 79 8.60 10.65 3.18
N PRO A 80 9.57 11.54 3.46
CA PRO A 80 9.81 12.70 2.61
C PRO A 80 10.41 12.35 1.26
N VAL A 81 11.16 11.26 1.14
CA VAL A 81 11.72 10.82 -0.15
C VAL A 81 10.60 10.32 -1.04
N ASN A 82 9.71 9.49 -0.48
CA ASN A 82 8.54 8.98 -1.20
C ASN A 82 7.64 10.14 -1.68
N LEU A 83 7.35 11.09 -0.80
CA LEU A 83 6.57 12.29 -1.15
C LEU A 83 7.25 13.11 -2.26
N GLY A 84 8.57 13.24 -2.21
CA GLY A 84 9.35 13.88 -3.26
C GLY A 84 9.21 13.17 -4.62
N ILE A 85 9.27 11.84 -4.64
CA ILE A 85 9.11 11.06 -5.87
C ILE A 85 7.68 11.17 -6.40
N VAL A 86 6.66 11.13 -5.53
CA VAL A 86 5.26 11.38 -5.92
C VAL A 86 5.12 12.76 -6.55
N ALA A 87 5.67 13.79 -5.92
CA ALA A 87 5.62 15.15 -6.45
C ALA A 87 6.31 15.28 -7.83
N ILE A 88 7.47 14.65 -8.02
CA ILE A 88 8.18 14.64 -9.31
C ILE A 88 7.31 13.99 -10.39
N ASN A 89 6.67 12.83 -10.12
CA ASN A 89 5.79 12.17 -11.09
C ASN A 89 4.62 13.08 -11.50
N ILE A 90 3.98 13.73 -10.52
CA ILE A 90 2.86 14.65 -10.78
C ILE A 90 3.34 15.87 -11.60
N ILE A 91 4.47 16.46 -11.24
CA ILE A 91 5.05 17.62 -11.95
C ILE A 91 5.40 17.25 -13.39
N VAL A 92 6.06 16.10 -13.60
CA VAL A 92 6.41 15.61 -14.94
C VAL A 92 5.14 15.42 -15.78
N PHE A 93 4.09 14.79 -15.23
CA PHE A 93 2.82 14.60 -15.91
C PHE A 93 2.17 15.93 -16.31
N ILE A 94 2.13 16.90 -15.40
CA ILE A 94 1.58 18.24 -15.68
C ILE A 94 2.38 18.93 -16.79
N ILE A 95 3.72 18.93 -16.72
CA ILE A 95 4.57 19.54 -17.74
C ILE A 95 4.32 18.89 -19.10
N MET A 96 4.29 17.56 -19.17
CA MET A 96 4.03 16.85 -20.42
C MET A 96 2.65 17.16 -20.98
N SER A 97 1.62 17.21 -20.12
CA SER A 97 0.25 17.56 -20.54
C SER A 97 0.14 18.98 -21.11
N ILE A 98 0.93 19.93 -20.58
CA ILE A 98 0.96 21.32 -21.09
C ILE A 98 1.68 21.42 -22.44
N ILE A 99 2.77 20.65 -22.62
CA ILE A 99 3.60 20.71 -23.83
C ILE A 99 2.99 19.90 -24.98
N SER A 100 2.20 18.87 -24.68
CA SER A 100 1.51 18.05 -25.68
C SER A 100 0.51 18.91 -26.46
N THR A 101 0.73 19.02 -27.76
CA THR A 101 -0.16 19.76 -28.67
C THR A 101 -1.14 18.78 -29.32
N PRO A 102 -2.45 19.09 -29.40
CA PRO A 102 -3.41 18.24 -30.11
C PRO A 102 -2.98 18.01 -31.57
N GLY A 103 -2.85 16.73 -31.96
CA GLY A 103 -2.45 16.35 -33.32
C GLY A 103 -0.95 16.19 -33.59
N SER A 104 -0.08 16.42 -32.58
CA SER A 104 1.33 16.05 -32.62
C SER A 104 1.55 14.63 -32.08
N GLU A 105 2.70 14.02 -32.40
CA GLU A 105 3.14 12.80 -31.69
C GLU A 105 3.10 13.00 -30.18
N ASP A 106 2.64 12.00 -29.45
CA ASP A 106 2.59 12.08 -27.99
C ASP A 106 4.02 12.31 -27.46
N ILE A 107 4.20 13.40 -26.73
CA ILE A 107 5.50 13.74 -26.17
C ILE A 107 6.03 12.64 -25.22
N SER A 108 5.12 11.82 -24.68
CA SER A 108 5.49 10.67 -23.84
C SER A 108 6.32 9.65 -24.59
N ASP A 109 6.12 9.48 -25.89
CA ASP A 109 6.88 8.56 -26.74
C ASP A 109 8.38 8.89 -26.82
N LYS A 110 8.73 10.16 -26.62
CA LYS A 110 10.14 10.61 -26.59
C LYS A 110 10.88 10.15 -25.33
N PHE A 111 10.16 9.76 -24.30
CA PHE A 111 10.71 9.38 -23.00
C PHE A 111 10.37 7.95 -22.58
N ALA A 112 9.47 7.30 -23.32
CA ALA A 112 9.07 5.90 -23.10
C ALA A 112 10.22 4.94 -23.42
N LEU A 113 10.28 3.81 -22.69
CA LEU A 113 11.31 2.80 -22.82
C LEU A 113 10.90 1.75 -23.85
N GLY A 114 11.74 1.54 -24.88
CA GLY A 114 11.59 0.48 -25.87
C GLY A 114 12.94 -0.16 -26.16
N TRP A 115 12.98 -1.47 -26.38
CA TRP A 115 14.24 -2.19 -26.60
C TRP A 115 14.97 -1.73 -27.86
N ASP A 116 14.24 -1.45 -28.96
CA ASP A 116 14.84 -0.93 -30.20
C ASP A 116 15.47 0.44 -29.99
N LEU A 117 14.76 1.33 -29.30
CA LEU A 117 15.24 2.67 -28.96
C LEU A 117 16.48 2.62 -28.06
N PHE A 118 16.47 1.72 -27.08
CA PHE A 118 17.54 1.59 -26.11
C PHE A 118 18.81 0.95 -26.73
N PHE A 119 18.69 -0.21 -27.38
CA PHE A 119 19.84 -0.96 -27.88
C PHE A 119 20.32 -0.48 -29.26
N ASN A 120 19.40 -0.25 -30.21
CA ASN A 120 19.77 0.11 -31.58
C ASN A 120 20.01 1.62 -31.76
N LYS A 121 19.13 2.47 -31.18
CA LYS A 121 19.28 3.92 -31.24
C LYS A 121 20.15 4.49 -30.13
N LYS A 122 20.53 3.68 -29.12
CA LYS A 122 21.38 4.07 -27.98
C LYS A 122 20.78 5.18 -27.10
N GLU A 123 19.47 5.27 -27.02
CA GLU A 123 18.75 6.25 -26.21
C GLU A 123 18.65 5.77 -24.74
N TYR A 124 19.79 5.60 -24.08
CA TYR A 124 19.93 5.00 -22.76
C TYR A 124 19.22 5.79 -21.64
N TYR A 125 18.98 7.09 -21.83
CA TYR A 125 18.28 7.91 -20.87
C TYR A 125 16.85 7.43 -20.60
N ARG A 126 16.24 6.74 -21.56
CA ARG A 126 14.87 6.23 -21.50
C ARG A 126 14.61 5.28 -20.32
N ILE A 127 15.63 4.57 -19.87
CA ILE A 127 15.49 3.67 -18.72
C ILE A 127 15.17 4.41 -17.43
N PHE A 128 15.59 5.66 -17.35
CA PHE A 128 15.30 6.56 -16.23
C PHE A 128 14.05 7.39 -16.46
N THR A 129 13.91 7.98 -17.63
CA THR A 129 12.81 8.92 -17.91
C THR A 129 11.46 8.23 -17.95
N SER A 130 11.39 6.99 -18.48
CA SER A 130 10.17 6.20 -18.53
C SER A 130 9.56 5.93 -17.17
N MET A 131 10.36 5.90 -16.10
CA MET A 131 9.88 5.70 -14.73
C MET A 131 9.03 6.85 -14.19
N PHE A 132 9.06 8.03 -14.85
CA PHE A 132 8.34 9.24 -14.43
C PHE A 132 7.25 9.65 -15.41
N VAL A 133 7.18 9.02 -16.58
CA VAL A 133 6.19 9.29 -17.61
C VAL A 133 4.97 8.40 -17.41
N HIS A 134 3.77 8.94 -17.65
CA HIS A 134 2.52 8.21 -17.51
C HIS A 134 1.63 8.42 -18.73
N ALA A 135 1.04 7.34 -19.24
CA ALA A 135 0.22 7.35 -20.46
C ALA A 135 -1.13 8.08 -20.31
N GLY A 136 -1.57 8.37 -19.07
CA GLY A 136 -2.81 9.08 -18.81
C GLY A 136 -3.05 9.29 -17.31
N ILE A 137 -4.09 10.07 -17.01
CA ILE A 137 -4.41 10.48 -15.63
C ILE A 137 -4.74 9.28 -14.73
N ASP A 138 -5.47 8.28 -15.25
CA ASP A 138 -5.83 7.09 -14.48
C ASP A 138 -4.59 6.25 -14.14
N HIS A 139 -3.64 6.15 -15.09
CA HIS A 139 -2.36 5.48 -14.86
C HIS A 139 -1.53 6.19 -13.80
N LEU A 140 -1.40 7.53 -13.88
CA LEU A 140 -0.74 8.33 -12.85
C LEU A 140 -1.42 8.15 -11.49
N TYR A 141 -2.74 8.31 -11.43
CA TYR A 141 -3.52 8.24 -10.20
C TYR A 141 -3.33 6.91 -9.48
N ASN A 142 -3.46 5.79 -10.19
CA ASN A 142 -3.27 4.46 -9.63
C ASN A 142 -1.85 4.26 -9.10
N ASN A 143 -0.84 4.69 -9.85
CA ASN A 143 0.56 4.62 -9.41
C ASN A 143 0.80 5.47 -8.16
N MET A 144 0.29 6.70 -8.11
CA MET A 144 0.52 7.61 -6.98
C MET A 144 -0.17 7.14 -5.70
N ILE A 145 -1.36 6.55 -5.78
CA ILE A 145 -2.02 5.98 -4.60
C ILE A 145 -1.17 4.84 -4.01
N VAL A 146 -0.76 3.90 -4.85
CA VAL A 146 0.04 2.76 -4.39
C VAL A 146 1.40 3.23 -3.85
N LEU A 147 2.03 4.19 -4.53
CA LEU A 147 3.29 4.78 -4.12
C LEU A 147 3.17 5.51 -2.77
N LEU A 148 2.10 6.29 -2.56
CA LEU A 148 1.84 6.97 -1.29
C LEU A 148 1.67 5.98 -0.14
N VAL A 149 0.97 4.87 -0.36
CA VAL A 149 0.72 3.88 0.68
C VAL A 149 1.96 2.99 0.89
N ILE A 150 2.29 2.16 -0.10
CA ILE A 150 3.37 1.16 0.03
C ILE A 150 4.73 1.85 0.17
N GLY A 151 4.99 2.89 -0.62
CA GLY A 151 6.25 3.61 -0.60
C GLY A 151 6.51 4.29 0.74
N SER A 152 5.49 4.89 1.36
CA SER A 152 5.64 5.52 2.68
C SER A 152 5.97 4.50 3.76
N TYR A 153 5.25 3.38 3.82
CA TYR A 153 5.56 2.31 4.77
C TYR A 153 6.95 1.73 4.53
N PHE A 154 7.33 1.56 3.28
CA PHE A 154 8.64 1.01 2.93
C PHE A 154 9.79 1.96 3.32
N GLU A 155 9.68 3.28 3.02
CA GLU A 155 10.68 4.26 3.43
C GLU A 155 10.87 4.29 4.95
N LEU A 156 9.77 4.26 5.71
CA LEU A 156 9.81 4.24 7.17
C LEU A 156 10.44 2.96 7.72
N ALA A 157 10.26 1.83 7.04
CA ALA A 157 10.83 0.55 7.46
C ALA A 157 12.32 0.42 7.17
N VAL A 158 12.77 0.85 5.97
CA VAL A 158 14.16 0.61 5.52
C VAL A 158 15.05 1.83 5.62
N GLY A 159 14.48 3.02 5.80
CA GLY A 159 15.17 4.32 5.81
C GLY A 159 15.39 4.89 4.42
N LYS A 160 15.65 6.20 4.35
CA LYS A 160 15.69 7.01 3.12
C LYS A 160 16.66 6.47 2.05
N ILE A 161 17.88 6.12 2.46
CA ILE A 161 18.92 5.69 1.50
C ILE A 161 18.58 4.34 0.89
N ASN A 162 18.18 3.36 1.71
CA ASN A 162 17.79 2.03 1.22
C ASN A 162 16.53 2.13 0.34
N TYR A 163 15.58 3.00 0.68
CA TYR A 163 14.42 3.29 -0.13
C TYR A 163 14.82 3.75 -1.55
N ILE A 164 15.69 4.75 -1.66
CA ILE A 164 16.17 5.26 -2.95
C ILE A 164 16.85 4.16 -3.75
N ILE A 165 17.72 3.38 -3.11
CA ILE A 165 18.44 2.28 -3.79
C ILE A 165 17.45 1.27 -4.34
N VAL A 166 16.48 0.82 -3.53
CA VAL A 166 15.49 -0.19 -3.97
C VAL A 166 14.60 0.37 -5.07
N TYR A 167 14.07 1.60 -4.93
CA TYR A 167 13.21 2.22 -5.93
C TYR A 167 13.88 2.27 -7.30
N PHE A 168 15.06 2.86 -7.39
CA PHE A 168 15.75 3.04 -8.67
C PHE A 168 16.32 1.74 -9.24
N SER A 169 16.93 0.89 -8.40
CA SER A 169 17.47 -0.37 -8.90
C SER A 169 16.38 -1.31 -9.40
N SER A 170 15.25 -1.40 -8.69
CA SER A 170 14.15 -2.26 -9.12
C SER A 170 13.44 -1.70 -10.35
N GLY A 171 13.27 -0.39 -10.47
CA GLY A 171 12.71 0.25 -11.66
C GLY A 171 13.59 0.03 -12.90
N ILE A 172 14.91 0.16 -12.77
CA ILE A 172 15.86 -0.11 -13.86
C ILE A 172 15.80 -1.60 -14.26
N ILE A 173 15.85 -2.51 -13.29
CA ILE A 173 15.82 -3.96 -13.59
C ILE A 173 14.45 -4.35 -14.18
N ALA A 174 13.35 -3.75 -13.71
CA ALA A 174 12.03 -3.92 -14.31
C ALA A 174 12.02 -3.53 -15.79
N GLY A 175 12.55 -2.35 -16.12
CA GLY A 175 12.67 -1.88 -17.50
C GLY A 175 13.54 -2.80 -18.36
N LEU A 176 14.69 -3.26 -17.83
CA LEU A 176 15.53 -4.24 -18.52
C LEU A 176 14.79 -5.56 -18.78
N THR A 177 14.05 -6.06 -17.79
CA THR A 177 13.27 -7.30 -17.91
C THR A 177 12.20 -7.16 -19.00
N SER A 178 11.47 -6.03 -19.01
CA SER A 178 10.49 -5.71 -20.05
C SER A 178 11.13 -5.68 -21.44
N MET A 179 12.24 -4.95 -21.60
CA MET A 179 12.93 -4.87 -22.90
C MET A 179 13.40 -6.23 -23.38
N LEU A 180 13.98 -7.06 -22.52
CA LEU A 180 14.44 -8.40 -22.91
C LEU A 180 13.28 -9.31 -23.29
N TYR A 181 12.17 -9.24 -22.55
CA TYR A 181 10.95 -9.99 -22.87
C TYR A 181 10.37 -9.56 -24.22
N ASN A 182 10.16 -8.27 -24.44
CA ASN A 182 9.62 -7.74 -25.69
C ASN A 182 10.54 -7.99 -26.88
N MET A 183 11.87 -7.88 -26.69
CA MET A 183 12.86 -8.22 -27.71
C MET A 183 12.78 -9.69 -28.10
N SER A 184 12.63 -10.62 -27.14
CA SER A 184 12.52 -12.05 -27.42
C SER A 184 11.25 -12.42 -28.19
N ASN A 185 10.17 -11.65 -28.03
CA ASN A 185 8.92 -11.82 -28.74
C ASN A 185 8.82 -10.99 -30.03
N ASN A 186 9.86 -10.19 -30.32
CA ASN A 186 9.86 -9.22 -31.43
C ASN A 186 8.73 -8.21 -31.38
N ASP A 187 8.33 -7.83 -30.15
CA ASP A 187 7.30 -6.83 -29.87
C ASP A 187 7.92 -5.45 -29.70
N TYR A 188 7.42 -4.47 -30.45
CA TYR A 188 7.90 -3.07 -30.40
C TYR A 188 7.08 -2.20 -29.43
N VAL A 189 6.74 -2.78 -28.28
CA VAL A 189 5.96 -2.08 -27.25
C VAL A 189 6.87 -1.14 -26.46
N GLN A 190 6.34 0.05 -26.16
CA GLN A 190 7.01 1.02 -25.29
C GLN A 190 6.36 1.01 -23.90
N SER A 191 7.22 1.03 -22.87
CA SER A 191 6.81 0.99 -21.48
C SER A 191 7.00 2.37 -20.83
N VAL A 192 6.01 2.78 -20.04
CA VAL A 192 6.03 4.02 -19.23
C VAL A 192 5.41 3.75 -17.86
N GLY A 193 5.82 4.52 -16.87
CA GLY A 193 5.23 4.53 -15.53
C GLY A 193 6.19 4.14 -14.42
N ALA A 194 5.86 4.60 -13.22
CA ALA A 194 6.58 4.26 -11.99
C ALA A 194 6.32 2.80 -11.55
N SER A 195 5.42 2.07 -12.21
CA SER A 195 4.90 0.78 -11.74
C SER A 195 5.98 -0.27 -11.50
N GLY A 196 6.98 -0.39 -12.37
CA GLY A 196 8.10 -1.32 -12.18
C GLY A 196 8.84 -1.10 -10.85
N ALA A 197 9.10 0.16 -10.48
CA ALA A 197 9.71 0.50 -9.20
C ALA A 197 8.73 0.30 -8.02
N ILE A 198 7.45 0.59 -8.20
CA ILE A 198 6.39 0.38 -7.20
C ILE A 198 6.27 -1.12 -6.88
N PHE A 199 6.25 -1.97 -7.91
CA PHE A 199 6.28 -3.41 -7.73
C PHE A 199 7.59 -3.87 -7.06
N GLY A 200 8.70 -3.19 -7.35
CA GLY A 200 9.96 -3.40 -6.64
C GLY A 200 9.88 -3.10 -5.15
N MET A 201 9.25 -2.00 -4.77
CA MET A 201 9.01 -1.69 -3.35
C MET A 201 8.05 -2.69 -2.70
N THR A 202 7.07 -3.19 -3.45
CA THR A 202 6.18 -4.27 -2.98
C THR A 202 6.98 -5.53 -2.68
N GLY A 203 7.87 -5.95 -3.60
CA GLY A 203 8.81 -7.05 -3.36
C GLY A 203 9.72 -6.80 -2.17
N GLY A 204 10.25 -5.57 -2.06
CA GLY A 204 11.06 -5.14 -0.93
C GLY A 204 10.33 -5.20 0.41
N MET A 205 9.05 -4.80 0.43
CA MET A 205 8.21 -4.90 1.63
C MET A 205 8.00 -6.37 2.02
N ILE A 206 7.79 -7.27 1.06
CA ILE A 206 7.71 -8.72 1.33
C ILE A 206 9.00 -9.21 1.99
N ALA A 207 10.18 -8.77 1.53
CA ALA A 207 11.47 -9.12 2.14
C ALA A 207 11.58 -8.62 3.58
N VAL A 208 11.20 -7.36 3.85
CA VAL A 208 11.18 -6.77 5.20
C VAL A 208 10.26 -7.57 6.13
N ILE A 209 9.09 -7.95 5.63
CA ILE A 209 8.11 -8.74 6.35
C ILE A 209 8.67 -10.10 6.73
N LEU A 210 9.23 -10.83 5.77
CA LEU A 210 9.81 -12.16 6.01
C LEU A 210 10.94 -12.11 7.03
N ILE A 211 11.81 -11.10 6.96
CA ILE A 211 12.91 -10.95 7.92
C ILE A 211 12.37 -10.65 9.32
N ASN A 212 11.31 -9.87 9.44
CA ASN A 212 10.69 -9.50 10.71
C ASN A 212 9.63 -10.51 11.22
N TYR A 213 9.20 -11.46 10.39
CA TYR A 213 8.12 -12.40 10.71
C TYR A 213 8.33 -13.13 12.04
N PHE A 214 9.57 -13.45 12.36
CA PHE A 214 9.93 -14.07 13.64
C PHE A 214 9.94 -13.09 14.82
N HIS A 215 9.70 -11.78 14.60
CA HIS A 215 9.83 -10.74 15.61
C HIS A 215 8.56 -9.88 15.81
N ALA A 216 7.56 -9.99 14.95
CA ALA A 216 6.40 -9.10 15.00
C ALA A 216 5.09 -9.81 14.56
N HIS A 217 4.24 -10.10 15.53
CA HIS A 217 2.83 -10.41 15.29
C HIS A 217 2.05 -9.10 15.20
N SER A 218 1.93 -8.47 14.01
CA SER A 218 1.09 -7.30 13.84
C SER A 218 0.06 -7.50 12.72
N LEU A 219 -1.21 -7.19 13.02
CA LEU A 219 -2.32 -7.17 12.06
C LEU A 219 -2.09 -6.19 10.90
N ASP A 220 -1.24 -5.19 11.09
CA ASP A 220 -0.89 -4.19 10.07
C ASP A 220 -0.15 -4.80 8.89
N LEU A 221 0.60 -5.86 9.14
CA LEU A 221 1.30 -6.64 8.13
C LEU A 221 0.35 -7.27 7.11
N MET A 222 -0.73 -7.88 7.58
CA MET A 222 -1.74 -8.52 6.71
C MET A 222 -2.44 -7.49 5.82
N LYS A 223 -2.66 -6.27 6.31
CA LYS A 223 -3.23 -5.17 5.51
C LYS A 223 -2.29 -4.76 4.38
N ILE A 224 -0.99 -4.63 4.67
CA ILE A 224 0.02 -4.27 3.66
C ILE A 224 0.14 -5.36 2.59
N ILE A 225 0.18 -6.64 3.00
CA ILE A 225 0.18 -7.77 2.07
C ILE A 225 -1.09 -7.77 1.21
N PHE A 226 -2.25 -7.51 1.79
CA PHE A 226 -3.52 -7.47 1.06
C PHE A 226 -3.56 -6.34 0.04
N VAL A 227 -3.13 -5.13 0.41
CA VAL A 227 -3.04 -3.99 -0.53
C VAL A 227 -2.03 -4.29 -1.64
N ALA A 228 -0.87 -4.86 -1.31
CA ALA A 228 0.11 -5.29 -2.30
C ALA A 228 -0.46 -6.34 -3.25
N PHE A 229 -1.18 -7.35 -2.73
CA PHE A 229 -1.84 -8.37 -3.54
C PHE A 229 -2.91 -7.80 -4.47
N LEU A 230 -3.76 -6.89 -3.97
CA LEU A 230 -4.78 -6.24 -4.81
C LEU A 230 -4.15 -5.40 -5.93
N SER A 231 -3.06 -4.70 -5.63
CA SER A 231 -2.31 -3.91 -6.64
C SER A 231 -1.70 -4.81 -7.71
N LEU A 232 -1.13 -5.96 -7.32
CA LEU A 232 -0.63 -6.98 -8.23
C LEU A 232 -1.74 -7.55 -9.09
N TYR A 233 -2.86 -7.98 -8.48
CA TYR A 233 -3.98 -8.56 -9.18
C TYR A 233 -4.57 -7.60 -10.22
N GLY A 234 -4.80 -6.34 -9.84
CA GLY A 234 -5.26 -5.30 -10.76
C GLY A 234 -4.29 -5.08 -11.93
N GLY A 235 -2.98 -5.08 -11.67
CA GLY A 235 -1.95 -4.97 -12.70
C GLY A 235 -1.93 -6.15 -13.67
N PHE A 236 -2.12 -7.38 -13.19
CA PHE A 236 -2.10 -8.57 -14.05
C PHE A 236 -3.37 -8.75 -14.89
N THR A 237 -4.51 -8.22 -14.45
CA THR A 237 -5.80 -8.39 -15.13
C THR A 237 -6.12 -7.28 -16.14
N SER A 238 -5.38 -6.17 -16.11
CA SER A 238 -5.60 -5.04 -17.00
C SER A 238 -4.91 -5.23 -18.35
N GLN A 239 -5.60 -4.87 -19.45
CA GLN A 239 -5.00 -4.89 -20.80
C GLN A 239 -3.96 -3.76 -20.92
N GLY A 240 -2.89 -4.01 -21.68
CA GLY A 240 -1.82 -3.02 -21.91
C GLY A 240 -0.85 -2.84 -20.75
N VAL A 241 -0.87 -3.72 -19.76
CA VAL A 241 0.05 -3.69 -18.60
C VAL A 241 1.30 -4.50 -18.90
N ASP A 242 2.46 -3.92 -18.57
CA ASP A 242 3.77 -4.55 -18.73
C ASP A 242 4.07 -5.53 -17.58
N ASN A 243 3.53 -6.74 -17.71
CA ASN A 243 3.69 -7.79 -16.69
C ASN A 243 5.16 -8.24 -16.52
N ALA A 244 5.96 -8.17 -17.57
CA ALA A 244 7.38 -8.50 -17.49
C ALA A 244 8.12 -7.49 -16.60
N ALA A 245 7.84 -6.19 -16.75
CA ALA A 245 8.39 -5.17 -15.87
C ALA A 245 7.95 -5.39 -14.41
N HIS A 246 6.67 -5.73 -14.18
CA HIS A 246 6.15 -5.96 -12.83
C HIS A 246 6.84 -7.13 -12.13
N ILE A 247 7.02 -8.27 -12.82
CA ILE A 247 7.71 -9.43 -12.28
C ILE A 247 9.19 -9.09 -12.01
N GLY A 248 9.88 -8.46 -12.98
CA GLY A 248 11.26 -8.02 -12.82
C GLY A 248 11.43 -7.07 -11.62
N GLY A 249 10.47 -6.15 -11.45
CA GLY A 249 10.43 -5.24 -10.31
C GLY A 249 10.31 -5.97 -8.97
N ILE A 250 9.31 -6.85 -8.82
CA ILE A 250 9.09 -7.61 -7.57
C ILE A 250 10.32 -8.40 -7.18
N VAL A 251 10.86 -9.19 -8.11
CA VAL A 251 12.00 -10.08 -7.85
C VAL A 251 13.24 -9.27 -7.46
N SER A 252 13.56 -8.24 -8.25
CA SER A 252 14.74 -7.42 -7.97
C SER A 252 14.61 -6.62 -6.68
N GLY A 253 13.43 -6.00 -6.45
CA GLY A 253 13.16 -5.25 -5.24
C GLY A 253 13.23 -6.13 -3.99
N PHE A 254 12.67 -7.35 -4.05
CA PHE A 254 12.80 -8.34 -2.99
C PHE A 254 14.28 -8.66 -2.69
N LEU A 255 15.07 -8.99 -3.69
CA LEU A 255 16.47 -9.38 -3.51
C LEU A 255 17.31 -8.22 -2.95
N VAL A 256 17.18 -7.03 -3.53
CA VAL A 256 17.93 -5.84 -3.08
C VAL A 256 17.54 -5.45 -1.65
N ALA A 257 16.25 -5.39 -1.34
CA ALA A 257 15.78 -5.06 -0.01
C ALA A 257 16.17 -6.13 1.01
N PHE A 258 16.11 -7.41 0.67
CA PHE A 258 16.53 -8.50 1.55
C PHE A 258 17.98 -8.33 2.00
N VAL A 259 18.88 -8.03 1.06
CA VAL A 259 20.30 -7.81 1.36
C VAL A 259 20.48 -6.55 2.22
N LEU A 260 19.93 -5.42 1.80
CA LEU A 260 20.13 -4.14 2.47
C LEU A 260 19.53 -4.14 3.88
N TYR A 261 18.32 -4.68 4.03
CA TYR A 261 17.62 -4.71 5.31
C TYR A 261 18.27 -5.70 6.29
N SER A 262 18.76 -6.85 5.83
CA SER A 262 19.53 -7.79 6.64
C SER A 262 20.81 -7.16 7.21
N ILE A 263 21.50 -6.34 6.40
CA ILE A 263 22.69 -5.58 6.84
C ILE A 263 22.28 -4.50 7.87
N HIS A 264 21.18 -3.80 7.61
CA HIS A 264 20.67 -2.75 8.50
C HIS A 264 20.36 -3.27 9.92
N ILE A 265 19.65 -4.40 10.01
CA ILE A 265 19.32 -5.03 11.30
C ILE A 265 20.59 -5.47 12.06
N LYS A 266 21.54 -6.09 11.34
CA LYS A 266 22.80 -6.51 11.96
C LYS A 266 23.54 -5.33 12.57
N ARG A 267 23.64 -4.19 11.87
CA ARG A 267 24.30 -2.98 12.39
C ARG A 267 23.61 -2.46 13.64
N LYS A 268 22.27 -2.43 13.68
CA LYS A 268 21.51 -1.96 14.84
C LYS A 268 21.62 -2.86 16.06
N LYS A 269 21.96 -4.13 15.89
CA LYS A 269 22.16 -5.08 17.01
C LYS A 269 23.52 -4.93 17.70
N TYR A 270 24.51 -4.35 17.01
CA TYR A 270 25.89 -4.20 17.49
C TYR A 270 26.29 -2.75 17.75
N SER A 271 25.39 -1.78 17.59
CA SER A 271 25.53 -0.38 18.02
C SER A 271 24.74 -0.13 19.30
#